data_4d662e877acfb0a07050c7c2287a312b
#
_entry.id   4d662e877acfb0a07050c7c2287a312b
#
_cell.length_a   1.000
_cell.length_b   1.000
_cell.length_c   1.000
_cell.angle_alpha   90.00
_cell.angle_beta   90.00
_cell.angle_gamma   90.00
#
_symmetry.space_group_name_H-M   'P 1'
#
loop_
_entity.id
_entity.type
_entity.pdbx_description
1 polymer ?
#
loop_
_entity_poly.entity_id
_entity_poly.type
_entity_poly.pdbx_seq_one_letter_code
_entity_poly.pdbx_strand_id
1 'polypeptide(L)'
;CLSQVYHEHRRGVNAGYAKFETFPVWNLPLEHPVNLAYEAATVDLNDANVIDHFHLSAHGEQTVNYNRDVEAFPLLKSMLERLTGTTPYQSPTDMGVNMAGYCIVDDKVCWDASNQEIIRRYFKALVDEARDNSDSTQSDRAAVIMAKAGITVDKRAVVAPARAVEAATGEPGSAIQLHDGTIITGATSELLGCSAAMLLNALKYLAGID
;
A
#
# COMPACT_ATOMS: atom_id res chain seq x y z
N CYS A 1 -4.63 13.60 -20.88
CA CYS A 1 -4.53 14.81 -20.03
C CYS A 1 -3.66 15.91 -20.65
N LEU A 2 -2.38 15.72 -21.02
CA LEU A 2 -1.58 16.77 -21.69
C LEU A 2 -2.22 17.25 -23.00
N SER A 3 -2.79 16.34 -23.77
CA SER A 3 -3.55 16.70 -24.98
C SER A 3 -4.73 17.63 -24.65
N GLN A 4 -5.45 17.37 -23.55
CA GLN A 4 -6.55 18.24 -23.12
C GLN A 4 -6.04 19.64 -22.72
N VAL A 5 -4.95 19.72 -21.95
CA VAL A 5 -4.32 21.02 -21.60
C VAL A 5 -3.96 21.80 -22.86
N TYR A 6 -3.37 21.14 -23.86
CA TYR A 6 -3.06 21.76 -25.15
C TYR A 6 -4.29 22.31 -25.84
N HIS A 7 -5.37 21.53 -25.95
CA HIS A 7 -6.59 21.97 -26.63
C HIS A 7 -7.29 23.11 -25.90
N GLU A 8 -7.33 23.09 -24.56
CA GLU A 8 -7.89 24.18 -23.77
C GLU A 8 -7.07 25.47 -23.92
N HIS A 9 -5.73 25.33 -23.86
CA HIS A 9 -4.83 26.47 -24.10
C HIS A 9 -5.07 27.09 -25.50
N ARG A 10 -5.22 26.24 -26.52
CA ARG A 10 -5.55 26.71 -27.91
C ARG A 10 -6.88 27.45 -27.99
N ARG A 11 -7.80 27.22 -27.10
CA ARG A 11 -9.09 27.93 -26.98
C ARG A 11 -9.01 29.18 -26.11
N GLY A 12 -7.84 29.54 -25.62
CA GLY A 12 -7.64 30.67 -24.71
C GLY A 12 -8.05 30.40 -23.26
N VAL A 13 -8.25 29.12 -22.87
CA VAL A 13 -8.57 28.73 -21.51
C VAL A 13 -7.27 28.45 -20.75
N ASN A 14 -7.10 29.09 -19.60
CA ASN A 14 -5.97 28.82 -18.70
C ASN A 14 -6.25 27.54 -17.88
N ALA A 15 -5.92 26.40 -18.48
CA ALA A 15 -6.13 25.08 -17.89
C ALA A 15 -4.88 24.65 -17.12
N GLY A 16 -5.07 24.23 -15.88
CA GLY A 16 -4.03 23.60 -15.04
C GLY A 16 -3.90 22.11 -15.31
N TYR A 17 -2.78 21.54 -14.85
CA TYR A 17 -2.53 20.10 -14.83
C TYR A 17 -2.50 19.64 -13.37
N ALA A 18 -3.33 18.67 -13.03
CA ALA A 18 -3.29 18.01 -11.76
C ALA A 18 -3.20 16.50 -11.98
N LYS A 19 -2.33 15.84 -11.24
CA LYS A 19 -2.22 14.40 -11.22
C LYS A 19 -3.32 13.82 -10.31
N PHE A 20 -4.07 12.87 -10.82
CA PHE A 20 -5.14 12.21 -10.08
C PHE A 20 -4.81 10.72 -9.93
N GLU A 21 -3.94 10.43 -9.00
CA GLU A 21 -3.48 9.09 -8.65
C GLU A 21 -3.45 8.92 -7.13
N THR A 22 -3.23 7.68 -6.67
CA THR A 22 -2.92 7.43 -5.26
C THR A 22 -1.48 7.86 -5.00
N PHE A 23 -1.30 8.71 -4.01
CA PHE A 23 0.00 9.21 -3.57
C PHE A 23 0.29 8.78 -2.14
N PRO A 24 1.56 8.68 -1.71
CA PRO A 24 1.88 8.71 -0.29
C PRO A 24 1.34 9.99 0.35
N VAL A 25 1.11 9.97 1.64
CA VAL A 25 0.63 11.16 2.36
C VAL A 25 1.78 12.16 2.49
N TRP A 26 1.67 13.29 1.82
CA TRP A 26 2.76 14.21 1.58
C TRP A 26 3.38 14.83 2.83
N ASN A 27 2.56 15.13 3.84
CA ASN A 27 2.94 15.80 5.09
C ASN A 27 3.22 14.84 6.26
N LEU A 28 3.23 13.52 6.02
CA LEU A 28 3.71 12.54 6.99
C LEU A 28 5.18 12.20 6.74
N PRO A 29 5.93 11.78 7.76
CA PRO A 29 7.31 11.32 7.58
C PRO A 29 7.41 10.19 6.55
N LEU A 30 8.57 10.10 5.89
CA LEU A 30 8.85 9.09 4.85
C LEU A 30 8.57 7.66 5.35
N GLU A 31 9.00 7.36 6.59
CA GLU A 31 8.89 6.05 7.21
C GLU A 31 7.65 5.90 8.10
N HIS A 32 6.70 6.85 8.01
CA HIS A 32 5.43 6.69 8.71
C HIS A 32 4.70 5.46 8.18
N PRO A 33 4.13 4.57 9.03
CA PRO A 33 3.48 3.33 8.58
C PRO A 33 2.42 3.54 7.50
N VAL A 34 1.68 4.63 7.54
CA VAL A 34 0.73 4.98 6.46
C VAL A 34 1.46 5.11 5.12
N ASN A 35 2.58 5.83 5.06
CA ASN A 35 3.36 5.98 3.83
C ASN A 35 4.01 4.65 3.40
N LEU A 36 4.49 3.85 4.35
CA LEU A 36 5.00 2.51 4.05
C LEU A 36 3.90 1.59 3.52
N ALA A 37 2.66 1.73 3.98
CA ALA A 37 1.53 0.98 3.42
C ALA A 37 1.20 1.41 1.99
N TYR A 38 1.34 2.69 1.64
CA TYR A 38 1.25 3.16 0.24
C TYR A 38 2.37 2.58 -0.62
N GLU A 39 3.63 2.55 -0.13
CA GLU A 39 4.75 1.89 -0.82
C GLU A 39 4.49 0.39 -1.01
N ALA A 40 3.97 -0.30 0.01
CA ALA A 40 3.59 -1.71 -0.09
C ALA A 40 2.44 -1.95 -1.09
N ALA A 41 1.56 -0.98 -1.30
CA ALA A 41 0.46 -1.09 -2.26
C ALA A 41 0.91 -1.03 -3.72
N THR A 42 2.11 -0.53 -3.98
CA THR A 42 2.66 -0.29 -5.33
C THR A 42 3.98 -1.03 -5.58
N VAL A 43 4.24 -2.12 -4.84
CA VAL A 43 5.46 -2.92 -5.01
C VAL A 43 5.62 -3.51 -6.42
N ASP A 44 4.50 -3.80 -7.08
CA ASP A 44 4.44 -4.29 -8.47
C ASP A 44 4.84 -3.22 -9.49
N LEU A 45 4.70 -1.94 -9.15
CA LEU A 45 5.07 -0.80 -9.99
C LEU A 45 6.49 -0.31 -9.75
N ASN A 46 7.21 -0.89 -8.80
CA ASN A 46 8.52 -0.42 -8.33
C ASN A 46 8.52 1.00 -7.76
N ASP A 47 7.39 1.48 -7.31
CA ASP A 47 7.30 2.77 -6.66
C ASP A 47 7.89 2.68 -5.24
N ALA A 48 8.75 3.63 -4.92
CA ALA A 48 9.32 3.81 -3.59
C ALA A 48 9.05 5.24 -3.12
N ASN A 49 8.79 5.40 -1.83
CA ASN A 49 8.64 6.71 -1.24
C ASN A 49 9.99 7.43 -1.19
N VAL A 50 10.01 8.67 -1.63
CA VAL A 50 11.18 9.56 -1.59
C VAL A 50 10.79 10.96 -1.16
N ILE A 51 11.75 11.73 -0.66
CA ILE A 51 11.55 13.15 -0.44
C ILE A 51 11.56 13.87 -1.79
N ASP A 52 10.54 14.67 -2.03
CA ASP A 52 10.47 15.55 -3.20
C ASP A 52 11.48 16.69 -3.08
N HIS A 53 12.66 16.49 -3.64
CA HIS A 53 13.74 17.48 -3.59
C HIS A 53 13.45 18.74 -4.40
N PHE A 54 12.57 18.67 -5.41
CA PHE A 54 12.11 19.86 -6.14
C PHE A 54 11.26 20.74 -5.23
N HIS A 55 10.34 20.13 -4.47
CA HIS A 55 9.47 20.84 -3.53
C HIS A 55 10.31 21.48 -2.40
N LEU A 56 11.21 20.69 -1.83
CA LEU A 56 12.13 21.18 -0.82
C LEU A 56 12.96 22.38 -1.31
N SER A 57 13.46 22.33 -2.55
CA SER A 57 14.25 23.42 -3.14
C SER A 57 13.44 24.66 -3.44
N ALA A 58 12.17 24.49 -3.88
CA ALA A 58 11.32 25.61 -4.29
C ALA A 58 10.61 26.29 -3.09
N HIS A 59 10.20 25.52 -2.11
CA HIS A 59 9.33 25.95 -1.02
C HIS A 59 9.94 25.83 0.38
N GLY A 60 11.09 25.13 0.51
CA GLY A 60 11.74 24.90 1.82
C GLY A 60 11.01 23.86 2.69
N GLU A 61 10.04 23.13 2.14
CA GLU A 61 9.20 22.18 2.84
C GLU A 61 9.50 20.75 2.37
N GLN A 62 9.66 19.82 3.32
CA GLN A 62 9.82 18.40 3.01
C GLN A 62 8.47 17.75 2.75
N THR A 63 8.35 17.11 1.61
CA THR A 63 7.17 16.35 1.22
C THR A 63 7.56 14.97 0.72
N VAL A 64 6.66 14.00 0.86
CA VAL A 64 6.85 12.64 0.40
C VAL A 64 6.11 12.45 -0.92
N ASN A 65 6.80 11.84 -1.89
CA ASN A 65 6.23 11.49 -3.18
C ASN A 65 6.80 10.15 -3.65
N TYR A 66 6.30 9.59 -4.75
CA TYR A 66 6.92 8.43 -5.36
C TYR A 66 8.15 8.83 -6.21
N ASN A 67 9.18 7.99 -6.19
CA ASN A 67 10.39 8.16 -7.00
C ASN A 67 10.05 8.41 -8.48
N ARG A 68 9.12 7.63 -9.05
CA ARG A 68 8.68 7.78 -10.44
C ARG A 68 8.18 9.19 -10.77
N ASP A 69 7.44 9.80 -9.87
CA ASP A 69 6.90 11.15 -10.07
C ASP A 69 7.98 12.21 -10.00
N VAL A 70 8.91 12.04 -9.08
CA VAL A 70 10.08 12.93 -8.95
C VAL A 70 10.98 12.82 -10.16
N GLU A 71 11.27 11.61 -10.64
CA GLU A 71 12.10 11.36 -11.82
C GLU A 71 11.46 11.88 -13.12
N ALA A 72 10.14 11.74 -13.27
CA ALA A 72 9.41 12.18 -14.46
C ALA A 72 9.15 13.70 -14.51
N PHE A 73 9.25 14.39 -13.38
CA PHE A 73 8.88 15.80 -13.27
C PHE A 73 9.59 16.73 -14.24
N PRO A 74 10.92 16.67 -14.44
CA PRO A 74 11.61 17.59 -15.37
C PRO A 74 11.06 17.49 -16.80
N LEU A 75 10.78 16.27 -17.26
CA LEU A 75 10.19 16.05 -18.57
C LEU A 75 8.77 16.63 -18.65
N LEU A 76 7.94 16.33 -17.64
CA LEU A 76 6.55 16.82 -17.59
C LEU A 76 6.51 18.35 -17.53
N LYS A 77 7.36 18.98 -16.72
CA LYS A 77 7.52 20.43 -16.64
C LYS A 77 7.86 21.03 -18.00
N SER A 78 8.88 20.49 -18.68
CA SER A 78 9.28 20.95 -20.02
C SER A 78 8.17 20.80 -21.05
N MET A 79 7.38 19.71 -21.00
CA MET A 79 6.23 19.52 -21.87
C MET A 79 5.14 20.57 -21.64
N LEU A 80 4.81 20.85 -20.38
CA LEU A 80 3.82 21.87 -20.01
C LEU A 80 4.28 23.27 -20.47
N GLU A 81 5.55 23.63 -20.25
CA GLU A 81 6.11 24.90 -20.70
C GLU A 81 6.00 25.08 -22.21
N ARG A 82 6.26 24.02 -22.98
CA ARG A 82 6.12 24.05 -24.44
C ARG A 82 4.67 24.15 -24.91
N LEU A 83 3.73 23.58 -24.15
CA LEU A 83 2.31 23.58 -24.50
C LEU A 83 1.63 24.91 -24.18
N THR A 84 2.01 25.55 -23.08
CA THR A 84 1.30 26.71 -22.52
C THR A 84 2.16 27.98 -22.45
N GLY A 85 3.45 27.89 -22.79
CA GLY A 85 4.40 29.00 -22.70
C GLY A 85 4.97 29.24 -21.28
N THR A 86 4.28 28.78 -20.25
CA THR A 86 4.70 28.90 -18.84
C THR A 86 4.17 27.71 -18.04
N THR A 87 4.75 27.47 -16.87
CA THR A 87 4.18 26.53 -15.90
C THR A 87 4.29 27.08 -14.49
N PRO A 88 3.24 27.04 -13.68
CA PRO A 88 3.29 27.42 -12.27
C PRO A 88 3.95 26.36 -11.39
N TYR A 89 4.09 25.12 -11.89
CA TYR A 89 4.57 23.98 -11.09
C TYR A 89 6.09 24.01 -10.93
N GLN A 90 6.54 23.99 -9.68
CA GLN A 90 7.95 23.92 -9.33
C GLN A 90 8.37 22.51 -8.88
N SER A 91 7.40 21.66 -8.54
CA SER A 91 7.60 20.28 -8.05
C SER A 91 6.47 19.36 -8.50
N PRO A 92 6.66 18.03 -8.47
CA PRO A 92 5.56 17.09 -8.61
C PRO A 92 4.49 17.25 -7.52
N THR A 93 4.87 17.65 -6.31
CA THR A 93 3.92 17.95 -5.21
C THR A 93 2.96 19.08 -5.57
N ASP A 94 3.39 20.10 -6.31
CA ASP A 94 2.52 21.18 -6.79
C ASP A 94 1.43 20.69 -7.77
N MET A 95 1.63 19.53 -8.40
CA MET A 95 0.69 18.96 -9.36
C MET A 95 -0.38 18.08 -8.71
N GLY A 96 -0.17 17.65 -7.48
CA GLY A 96 -1.13 16.84 -6.75
C GLY A 96 -0.53 16.22 -5.50
N VAL A 97 -1.32 16.20 -4.44
CA VAL A 97 -0.93 15.70 -3.12
C VAL A 97 -2.04 14.87 -2.50
N ASN A 98 -1.68 13.94 -1.64
CA ASN A 98 -2.60 13.25 -0.76
C ASN A 98 -2.65 13.97 0.59
N MET A 99 -3.73 14.69 0.83
CA MET A 99 -3.94 15.51 2.03
C MET A 99 -4.59 14.72 3.19
N ALA A 100 -4.71 13.40 3.09
CA ALA A 100 -5.37 12.57 4.11
C ALA A 100 -4.71 12.69 5.50
N GLY A 101 -3.42 13.06 5.56
CA GLY A 101 -2.72 13.29 6.83
C GLY A 101 -3.39 14.33 7.73
N TYR A 102 -4.04 15.33 7.16
CA TYR A 102 -4.80 16.33 7.94
C TYR A 102 -6.11 15.79 8.55
N CYS A 103 -6.56 14.61 8.12
CA CYS A 103 -7.75 13.96 8.64
C CYS A 103 -7.45 12.91 9.71
N ILE A 104 -6.19 12.67 10.04
CA ILE A 104 -5.79 11.71 11.06
C ILE A 104 -6.09 12.34 12.44
N VAL A 105 -7.04 11.74 13.15
CA VAL A 105 -7.43 12.15 14.52
C VAL A 105 -6.90 11.19 15.59
N ASP A 106 -6.55 9.96 15.19
CA ASP A 106 -5.92 8.94 16.02
C ASP A 106 -4.83 8.24 15.20
N ASP A 107 -3.60 8.65 15.43
CA ASP A 107 -2.44 8.16 14.69
C ASP A 107 -2.17 6.67 14.98
N LYS A 108 -2.43 6.22 16.22
CA LYS A 108 -2.23 4.82 16.61
C LYS A 108 -3.13 3.88 15.81
N VAL A 109 -4.38 4.23 15.59
CA VAL A 109 -5.32 3.43 14.77
C VAL A 109 -4.80 3.34 13.33
N CYS A 110 -4.32 4.45 12.77
CA CYS A 110 -3.73 4.47 11.42
C CYS A 110 -2.46 3.62 11.35
N TRP A 111 -1.60 3.65 12.37
CA TRP A 111 -0.42 2.82 12.48
C TRP A 111 -0.75 1.33 12.48
N ASP A 112 -1.66 0.93 13.36
CA ASP A 112 -2.05 -0.47 13.50
C ASP A 112 -2.67 -1.01 12.19
N ALA A 113 -3.56 -0.23 11.57
CA ALA A 113 -4.18 -0.59 10.29
C ALA A 113 -3.15 -0.68 9.16
N SER A 114 -2.22 0.27 9.08
CA SER A 114 -1.17 0.28 8.06
C SER A 114 -0.22 -0.91 8.21
N ASN A 115 0.16 -1.25 9.44
CA ASN A 115 0.99 -2.43 9.72
C ASN A 115 0.27 -3.72 9.28
N GLN A 116 -1.03 -3.85 9.54
CA GLN A 116 -1.82 -4.99 9.07
C GLN A 116 -1.90 -5.05 7.55
N GLU A 117 -2.02 -3.91 6.87
CA GLU A 117 -2.04 -3.86 5.40
C GLU A 117 -0.69 -4.25 4.78
N ILE A 118 0.43 -3.79 5.35
CA ILE A 118 1.78 -4.17 4.89
C ILE A 118 1.95 -5.70 4.98
N ILE A 119 1.59 -6.31 6.11
CA ILE A 119 1.67 -7.77 6.30
C ILE A 119 0.73 -8.49 5.31
N ARG A 120 -0.48 -7.98 5.10
CA ARG A 120 -1.43 -8.54 4.13
C ARG A 120 -0.86 -8.53 2.70
N ARG A 121 -0.20 -7.43 2.31
CA ARG A 121 0.46 -7.29 1.01
C ARG A 121 1.61 -8.27 0.84
N TYR A 122 2.42 -8.46 1.88
CA TYR A 122 3.46 -9.47 1.89
C TYR A 122 2.92 -10.88 1.64
N PHE A 123 1.89 -11.30 2.40
CA PHE A 123 1.27 -12.60 2.17
C PHE A 123 0.62 -12.72 0.77
N LYS A 124 0.02 -11.64 0.28
CA LYS A 124 -0.52 -11.63 -1.08
C LYS A 124 0.57 -11.88 -2.12
N ALA A 125 1.70 -11.19 -2.02
CA ALA A 125 2.84 -11.39 -2.93
C ALA A 125 3.34 -12.84 -2.90
N LEU A 126 3.52 -13.43 -1.71
CA LEU A 126 3.91 -14.84 -1.58
C LEU A 126 2.91 -15.80 -2.25
N VAL A 127 1.62 -15.55 -2.12
CA VAL A 127 0.57 -16.37 -2.75
C VAL A 127 0.59 -16.22 -4.27
N ASP A 128 0.72 -14.99 -4.76
CA ASP A 128 0.76 -14.72 -6.20
C ASP A 128 2.00 -15.38 -6.84
N GLU A 129 3.17 -15.24 -6.20
CA GLU A 129 4.42 -15.91 -6.65
C GLU A 129 4.28 -17.44 -6.67
N ALA A 130 3.67 -18.02 -5.63
CA ALA A 130 3.45 -19.47 -5.59
C ALA A 130 2.46 -19.96 -6.65
N ARG A 131 1.47 -19.15 -7.02
CA ARG A 131 0.46 -19.49 -8.05
C ARG A 131 0.99 -19.33 -9.45
N ASP A 132 1.70 -18.25 -9.71
CA ASP A 132 2.15 -17.87 -11.05
C ASP A 132 3.55 -18.41 -11.36
N ASN A 133 4.18 -19.10 -10.40
CA ASN A 133 5.55 -19.58 -10.47
C ASN A 133 6.53 -18.48 -10.92
N SER A 134 6.26 -17.25 -10.46
CA SER A 134 7.05 -16.05 -10.73
C SER A 134 8.22 -15.93 -9.77
N ASP A 135 9.10 -14.96 -10.00
CA ASP A 135 10.22 -14.67 -9.10
C ASP A 135 9.75 -14.01 -7.78
N SER A 136 10.59 -14.04 -6.75
CA SER A 136 10.31 -13.52 -5.41
C SER A 136 10.43 -12.00 -5.27
N THR A 137 10.54 -11.25 -6.36
CA THR A 137 10.87 -9.82 -6.33
C THR A 137 9.85 -8.99 -5.54
N GLN A 138 8.55 -9.29 -5.64
CA GLN A 138 7.51 -8.52 -4.97
C GLN A 138 7.45 -8.86 -3.48
N SER A 139 7.56 -10.14 -3.10
CA SER A 139 7.60 -10.55 -1.70
C SER A 139 8.85 -10.05 -1.00
N ASP A 140 10.02 -10.09 -1.65
CA ASP A 140 11.26 -9.55 -1.12
C ASP A 140 11.15 -8.04 -0.83
N ARG A 141 10.55 -7.28 -1.73
CA ARG A 141 10.29 -5.84 -1.52
C ARG A 141 9.31 -5.60 -0.37
N ALA A 142 8.23 -6.35 -0.32
CA ALA A 142 7.27 -6.25 0.78
C ALA A 142 7.93 -6.61 2.12
N ALA A 143 8.86 -7.58 2.15
CA ALA A 143 9.65 -7.91 3.32
C ALA A 143 10.57 -6.76 3.76
N VAL A 144 11.20 -6.05 2.80
CA VAL A 144 12.00 -4.85 3.09
C VAL A 144 11.14 -3.75 3.70
N ILE A 145 9.93 -3.53 3.19
CA ILE A 145 9.00 -2.54 3.73
C ILE A 145 8.56 -2.93 5.16
N MET A 146 8.28 -4.22 5.42
CA MET A 146 8.00 -4.73 6.76
C MET A 146 9.17 -4.45 7.73
N ALA A 147 10.40 -4.67 7.27
CA ALA A 147 11.60 -4.38 8.06
C ALA A 147 11.74 -2.88 8.36
N LYS A 148 11.49 -1.98 7.39
CA LYS A 148 11.44 -0.54 7.61
C LYS A 148 10.38 -0.15 8.64
N ALA A 149 9.21 -0.79 8.60
CA ALA A 149 8.13 -0.57 9.56
C ALA A 149 8.42 -1.17 10.96
N GLY A 150 9.49 -1.94 11.12
CA GLY A 150 9.84 -2.61 12.38
C GLY A 150 8.83 -3.67 12.82
N ILE A 151 8.17 -4.33 11.85
CA ILE A 151 7.13 -5.33 12.11
C ILE A 151 7.47 -6.70 11.54
N THR A 152 6.85 -7.73 12.11
CA THR A 152 6.91 -9.11 11.62
C THR A 152 5.51 -9.64 11.36
N VAL A 153 5.41 -10.74 10.64
CA VAL A 153 4.13 -11.40 10.35
C VAL A 153 3.33 -11.77 11.59
N ASP A 154 4.01 -11.97 12.73
CA ASP A 154 3.38 -12.35 14.00
C ASP A 154 2.51 -11.23 14.62
N LYS A 155 2.65 -9.99 14.13
CA LYS A 155 1.73 -8.89 14.45
C LYS A 155 0.30 -9.12 13.92
N ARG A 156 0.12 -10.03 12.97
CA ARG A 156 -1.21 -10.41 12.50
C ARG A 156 -1.78 -11.50 13.39
N ALA A 157 -2.89 -11.20 14.05
CA ALA A 157 -3.48 -12.04 15.11
C ALA A 157 -3.76 -13.50 14.70
N VAL A 158 -4.00 -13.76 13.41
CA VAL A 158 -4.31 -15.11 12.89
C VAL A 158 -3.07 -15.97 12.65
N VAL A 159 -1.86 -15.40 12.62
CA VAL A 159 -0.64 -16.14 12.25
C VAL A 159 -0.26 -17.16 13.33
N ALA A 160 -0.19 -16.72 14.59
CA ALA A 160 0.18 -17.62 15.69
C ALA A 160 -0.82 -18.78 15.89
N PRO A 161 -2.17 -18.57 15.87
CA PRO A 161 -3.13 -19.66 15.92
C PRO A 161 -3.04 -20.64 14.75
N ALA A 162 -2.82 -20.14 13.51
CA ALA A 162 -2.65 -21.01 12.35
C ALA A 162 -1.39 -21.90 12.47
N ARG A 163 -0.26 -21.32 12.88
CA ARG A 163 0.99 -22.06 13.14
C ARG A 163 0.86 -23.06 14.30
N ALA A 164 0.07 -22.73 15.33
CA ALA A 164 -0.19 -23.64 16.43
C ALA A 164 -0.95 -24.89 15.97
N VAL A 165 -1.90 -24.74 15.05
CA VAL A 165 -2.60 -25.88 14.43
C VAL A 165 -1.63 -26.74 13.62
N GLU A 166 -0.80 -26.12 12.79
CA GLU A 166 0.23 -26.83 12.01
C GLU A 166 1.19 -27.61 12.92
N ALA A 167 1.71 -26.96 13.99
CA ALA A 167 2.59 -27.60 14.94
C ALA A 167 1.95 -28.78 15.69
N ALA A 168 0.64 -28.70 15.95
CA ALA A 168 -0.09 -29.75 16.67
C ALA A 168 -0.46 -30.95 15.77
N THR A 169 -0.69 -30.72 14.48
CA THR A 169 -1.17 -31.74 13.56
C THR A 169 -0.11 -32.29 12.60
N GLY A 170 0.97 -31.55 12.39
CA GLY A 170 1.96 -31.81 11.35
C GLY A 170 1.48 -31.47 9.93
N GLU A 171 0.25 -30.95 9.79
CA GLU A 171 -0.39 -30.63 8.54
C GLU A 171 -0.69 -29.11 8.50
N PRO A 172 -0.84 -28.50 7.30
CA PRO A 172 -1.13 -27.08 7.18
C PRO A 172 -2.35 -26.66 8.01
N GLY A 173 -2.18 -25.58 8.78
CA GLY A 173 -3.23 -24.93 9.56
C GLY A 173 -3.64 -23.58 8.97
N SER A 174 -4.88 -23.16 9.22
CA SER A 174 -5.37 -21.83 8.89
C SER A 174 -6.18 -21.22 10.03
N ALA A 175 -6.32 -19.90 10.01
CA ALA A 175 -7.11 -19.16 10.99
C ALA A 175 -7.77 -17.94 10.35
N ILE A 176 -8.96 -17.59 10.85
CA ILE A 176 -9.69 -16.39 10.50
C ILE A 176 -10.09 -15.65 11.78
N GLN A 177 -9.98 -14.34 11.76
CA GLN A 177 -10.49 -13.48 12.82
C GLN A 177 -11.86 -12.93 12.40
N LEU A 178 -12.87 -13.18 13.22
CA LEU A 178 -14.19 -12.61 13.07
C LEU A 178 -14.21 -11.15 13.51
N HIS A 179 -15.30 -10.45 13.18
CA HIS A 179 -15.40 -9.02 13.45
C HIS A 179 -15.44 -8.68 14.96
N ASP A 180 -15.87 -9.60 15.80
CA ASP A 180 -15.88 -9.50 17.26
C ASP A 180 -14.53 -9.82 17.91
N GLY A 181 -13.51 -10.13 17.09
CA GLY A 181 -12.17 -10.50 17.53
C GLY A 181 -11.95 -11.99 17.76
N THR A 182 -13.01 -12.82 17.70
CA THR A 182 -12.90 -14.28 17.85
C THR A 182 -12.06 -14.88 16.73
N ILE A 183 -11.11 -15.75 17.08
CA ILE A 183 -10.26 -16.45 16.10
C ILE A 183 -10.71 -17.89 15.99
N ILE A 184 -11.06 -18.28 14.77
CA ILE A 184 -11.45 -19.64 14.40
C ILE A 184 -10.34 -20.27 13.57
N THR A 185 -10.01 -21.50 13.86
CA THR A 185 -8.95 -22.25 13.18
C THR A 185 -9.51 -23.42 12.39
N GLY A 186 -8.70 -23.92 11.45
CA GLY A 186 -8.95 -25.14 10.70
C GLY A 186 -7.65 -25.88 10.42
N ALA A 187 -7.70 -27.21 10.50
CA ALA A 187 -6.62 -28.11 10.18
C ALA A 187 -6.90 -28.85 8.87
N THR A 188 -5.86 -29.19 8.14
CA THR A 188 -5.95 -30.13 7.01
C THR A 188 -6.27 -31.52 7.54
N SER A 189 -7.16 -32.20 6.86
CA SER A 189 -7.55 -33.59 7.11
C SER A 189 -7.65 -34.35 5.79
N GLU A 190 -7.89 -35.67 5.84
CA GLU A 190 -8.11 -36.48 4.63
C GLU A 190 -9.31 -35.98 3.79
N LEU A 191 -10.29 -35.32 4.42
CA LEU A 191 -11.51 -34.86 3.77
C LEU A 191 -11.42 -33.42 3.28
N LEU A 192 -10.77 -32.51 4.05
CA LEU A 192 -10.79 -31.06 3.83
C LEU A 192 -9.41 -30.47 4.00
N GLY A 193 -9.04 -29.55 3.11
CA GLY A 193 -7.92 -28.65 3.36
C GLY A 193 -8.23 -27.66 4.48
N CYS A 194 -7.19 -27.16 5.15
CA CYS A 194 -7.29 -26.28 6.32
C CYS A 194 -8.19 -25.05 6.11
N SER A 195 -8.13 -24.41 4.95
CA SER A 195 -8.95 -23.22 4.64
C SER A 195 -10.44 -23.54 4.59
N ALA A 196 -10.83 -24.69 4.00
CA ALA A 196 -12.20 -25.13 3.96
C ALA A 196 -12.71 -25.52 5.35
N ALA A 197 -11.88 -26.25 6.11
CA ALA A 197 -12.18 -26.61 7.50
C ALA A 197 -12.39 -25.37 8.38
N MET A 198 -11.49 -24.38 8.28
CA MET A 198 -11.61 -23.11 9.00
C MET A 198 -12.92 -22.38 8.66
N LEU A 199 -13.26 -22.30 7.35
CA LEU A 199 -14.47 -21.62 6.91
C LEU A 199 -15.73 -22.32 7.46
N LEU A 200 -15.79 -23.65 7.41
CA LEU A 200 -16.91 -24.41 7.98
C LEU A 200 -17.00 -24.24 9.49
N ASN A 201 -15.87 -24.25 10.21
CA ASN A 201 -15.84 -23.99 11.64
C ASN A 201 -16.33 -22.57 11.97
N ALA A 202 -15.96 -21.57 11.15
CA ALA A 202 -16.47 -20.20 11.32
C ALA A 202 -17.98 -20.11 11.09
N LEU A 203 -18.52 -20.81 10.06
CA LEU A 203 -19.95 -20.86 9.79
C LEU A 203 -20.70 -21.56 10.92
N LYS A 204 -20.18 -22.67 11.45
CA LYS A 204 -20.75 -23.36 12.63
C LYS A 204 -20.83 -22.42 13.83
N TYR A 205 -19.71 -21.77 14.13
CA TYR A 205 -19.64 -20.80 15.24
C TYR A 205 -20.70 -19.69 15.10
N LEU A 206 -20.78 -19.06 13.91
CA LEU A 206 -21.74 -17.98 13.64
C LEU A 206 -23.20 -18.45 13.68
N ALA A 207 -23.46 -19.73 13.35
CA ALA A 207 -24.77 -20.34 13.41
C ALA A 207 -25.14 -20.89 14.79
N GLY A 208 -24.24 -20.85 15.77
CA GLY A 208 -24.44 -21.45 17.10
C GLY A 208 -24.57 -22.96 17.05
N ILE A 209 -23.89 -23.63 16.11
CA ILE A 209 -23.88 -25.08 15.94
C ILE A 209 -22.57 -25.62 16.53
N ASP A 210 -22.70 -26.63 17.41
CA ASP A 210 -21.55 -27.35 18.00
C ASP A 210 -20.81 -28.26 17.01
#